data_61e0e9e19cc32434b01dba975ca55b0e
#
_entry.id   61e0e9e19cc32434b01dba975ca55b0e
#
_cell.length_a   1.000
_cell.length_b   1.000
_cell.length_c   1.000
_cell.angle_alpha   90.00
_cell.angle_beta   90.00
_cell.angle_gamma   90.00
#
_symmetry.space_group_name_H-M   'P 1'
#
loop_
_entity.id
_entity.type
_entity.pdbx_description
1 polymer ?
#
loop_
_entity_poly.entity_id
_entity_poly.type
_entity_poly.pdbx_seq_one_letter_code
_entity_poly.pdbx_strand_id
1 'polypeptide(L)'
;FPELFAERKGIQKHADYPDQLELTKDWDTISDLLLAKIKMLTADALNEKLAFPVPTGDTIEALIAFIAHHEAYTIGQIGLYRRYFGYPGMKYA
;
A
#
# COMPACT_ATOMS: atom_id res chain seq x y z
N PHE A 1 4.02 -12.91 -1.92
CA PHE A 1 3.02 -13.74 -1.22
C PHE A 1 1.59 -13.57 -1.77
N PRO A 2 1.38 -13.61 -3.11
CA PRO A 2 0.06 -13.33 -3.67
C PRO A 2 -1.02 -14.31 -3.20
N GLU A 3 -0.67 -15.57 -3.02
CA GLU A 3 -1.58 -16.63 -2.60
C GLU A 3 -2.18 -16.42 -1.21
N LEU A 4 -1.49 -15.67 -0.34
CA LEU A 4 -1.97 -15.36 1.01
C LEU A 4 -2.95 -14.19 1.04
N PHE A 5 -2.82 -13.25 0.10
CA PHE A 5 -3.51 -11.96 0.18
C PHE A 5 -4.46 -11.70 -0.99
N ALA A 6 -4.43 -12.54 -2.03
CA ALA A 6 -5.27 -12.37 -3.20
C ALA A 6 -6.74 -12.74 -2.93
N GLU A 7 -7.60 -12.31 -3.82
CA GLU A 7 -9.01 -12.74 -3.90
C GLU A 7 -9.83 -12.46 -2.64
N ARG A 8 -9.50 -11.42 -1.89
CA ARG A 8 -10.22 -11.00 -0.68
C ARG A 8 -10.33 -12.11 0.38
N LYS A 9 -9.34 -12.96 0.48
CA LYS A 9 -9.35 -14.11 1.39
C LYS A 9 -9.45 -13.73 2.88
N GLY A 10 -9.05 -12.52 3.24
CA GLY A 10 -8.98 -12.13 4.64
C GLY A 10 -7.94 -12.94 5.44
N ILE A 11 -8.06 -12.92 6.75
CA ILE A 11 -7.15 -13.64 7.65
C ILE A 11 -7.47 -15.14 7.62
N GLN A 12 -6.48 -15.95 7.31
CA GLN A 12 -6.57 -17.41 7.23
C GLN A 12 -5.93 -18.03 8.46
N LYS A 13 -6.70 -18.83 9.22
CA LYS A 13 -6.27 -19.37 10.54
C LYS A 13 -5.07 -20.32 10.49
N HIS A 14 -4.87 -20.98 9.37
CA HIS A 14 -3.85 -22.02 9.23
C HIS A 14 -2.79 -21.68 8.15
N ALA A 15 -2.73 -20.43 7.73
CA ALA A 15 -1.73 -19.98 6.78
C ALA A 15 -0.45 -19.54 7.51
N ASP A 16 0.69 -19.90 6.95
CA ASP A 16 1.98 -19.40 7.40
C ASP A 16 2.21 -18.02 6.79
N TYR A 17 2.03 -16.99 7.59
CA TYR A 17 2.30 -15.62 7.16
C TYR A 17 3.77 -15.28 7.33
N PRO A 18 4.34 -14.45 6.44
CA PRO A 18 5.70 -13.96 6.63
C PRO A 18 5.81 -13.16 7.94
N ASP A 19 6.98 -13.20 8.55
CA ASP A 19 7.22 -12.43 9.77
C ASP A 19 7.35 -10.92 9.48
N GLN A 20 7.37 -10.13 10.54
CA GLN A 20 7.45 -8.67 10.43
C GLN A 20 8.73 -8.21 9.72
N LEU A 21 9.86 -8.87 9.95
CA LEU A 21 11.11 -8.50 9.33
C LEU A 21 11.06 -8.71 7.81
N GLU A 22 10.52 -9.82 7.38
CA GLU A 22 10.35 -10.15 5.97
C GLU A 22 9.39 -9.18 5.28
N LEU A 23 8.24 -8.88 5.90
CA LEU A 23 7.28 -7.90 5.39
C LEU A 23 7.90 -6.50 5.30
N THR A 24 8.66 -6.08 6.30
CA THR A 24 9.32 -4.77 6.30
C THR A 24 10.35 -4.67 5.16
N LYS A 25 11.12 -5.71 4.95
CA LYS A 25 12.09 -5.77 3.86
C LYS A 25 11.42 -5.65 2.49
N ASP A 26 10.34 -6.38 2.28
CA ASP A 26 9.57 -6.31 1.03
C ASP A 26 8.95 -4.94 0.83
N TRP A 27 8.40 -4.36 1.88
CA TRP A 27 7.84 -3.01 1.87
C TRP A 27 8.89 -1.97 1.45
N ASP A 28 10.06 -2.00 2.05
CA ASP A 28 11.14 -1.06 1.74
C ASP A 28 11.59 -1.21 0.28
N THR A 29 11.76 -2.45 -0.18
CA THR A 29 12.17 -2.73 -1.56
C THR A 29 11.15 -2.21 -2.57
N ILE A 30 9.87 -2.49 -2.36
CA ILE A 30 8.79 -2.05 -3.25
C ILE A 30 8.64 -0.53 -3.20
N SER A 31 8.75 0.07 -2.02
CA SER A 31 8.64 1.52 -1.85
C SER A 31 9.75 2.26 -2.58
N ASP A 32 10.98 1.79 -2.51
CA ASP A 32 12.12 2.38 -3.23
C ASP A 32 11.94 2.28 -4.74
N LEU A 33 11.52 1.13 -5.24
CA LEU A 33 11.24 0.92 -6.66
C LEU A 33 10.11 1.82 -7.16
N LEU A 34 9.03 1.93 -6.40
CA LEU A 34 7.88 2.77 -6.75
C LEU A 34 8.29 4.24 -6.80
N LEU A 35 9.01 4.72 -5.79
CA LEU A 35 9.49 6.10 -5.73
C LEU A 35 10.41 6.43 -6.90
N ALA A 36 11.34 5.53 -7.24
CA ALA A 36 12.21 5.71 -8.38
C ALA A 36 11.44 5.82 -9.69
N LYS A 37 10.43 4.98 -9.90
CA LYS A 37 9.57 5.03 -11.08
C LYS A 37 8.73 6.31 -11.14
N ILE A 38 8.16 6.74 -10.03
CA ILE A 38 7.36 7.98 -9.96
C ILE A 38 8.23 9.19 -10.35
N LYS A 39 9.46 9.26 -9.86
CA LYS A 39 10.38 10.36 -10.20
C LYS A 39 10.73 10.44 -11.67
N MET A 40 10.60 9.36 -12.41
CA MET A 40 10.88 9.30 -13.85
C MET A 40 9.66 9.57 -14.73
N LEU A 41 8.47 9.71 -14.15
CA LEU A 41 7.24 9.94 -14.93
C LEU A 41 7.23 11.34 -15.56
N THR A 42 6.85 11.36 -16.84
CA THR A 42 6.56 12.59 -17.55
C THR A 42 5.10 13.00 -17.42
N ALA A 43 4.76 14.23 -17.77
CA ALA A 43 3.37 14.68 -17.80
C ALA A 43 2.51 13.80 -18.73
N ASP A 44 3.05 13.41 -19.89
CA ASP A 44 2.34 12.53 -20.83
C ASP A 44 2.10 11.14 -20.23
N ALA A 45 3.09 10.57 -19.54
CA ALA A 45 2.96 9.27 -18.87
C ALA A 45 1.90 9.30 -17.76
N LEU A 46 1.78 10.40 -17.02
CA LEU A 46 0.75 10.58 -16.00
C LEU A 46 -0.69 10.54 -16.56
N ASN A 47 -0.86 10.96 -17.81
CA ASN A 47 -2.14 10.98 -18.51
C ASN A 47 -2.47 9.68 -19.25
N GLU A 48 -1.57 8.70 -19.25
CA GLU A 48 -1.84 7.39 -19.85
C GLU A 48 -3.00 6.68 -19.16
N LYS A 49 -3.84 6.05 -19.96
CA LYS A 49 -5.01 5.32 -19.46
C LYS A 49 -4.62 3.98 -18.86
N LEU A 50 -5.25 3.66 -17.75
CA LEU A 50 -5.17 2.34 -17.13
C LEU A 50 -6.00 1.32 -17.92
N ALA A 51 -5.63 0.05 -17.82
CA ALA A 51 -6.42 -1.05 -18.36
C ALA A 51 -7.77 -1.21 -17.65
N PHE A 52 -7.88 -0.73 -16.41
CA PHE A 52 -9.11 -0.74 -15.61
C PHE A 52 -9.14 0.53 -14.73
N PRO A 53 -10.31 1.08 -14.43
CA PRO A 53 -10.41 2.27 -13.59
C PRO A 53 -10.13 1.94 -12.12
N VAL A 54 -9.68 2.95 -11.38
CA VAL A 54 -9.58 2.95 -9.91
C VAL A 54 -10.54 4.00 -9.36
N PRO A 55 -10.86 4.01 -8.03
CA PRO A 55 -11.83 4.96 -7.48
C PRO A 55 -11.53 6.43 -7.74
N THR A 56 -10.27 6.79 -7.93
CA THR A 56 -9.83 8.18 -8.19
C THR A 56 -9.82 8.54 -9.69
N GLY A 57 -10.02 7.58 -10.58
CA GLY A 57 -10.03 7.83 -12.02
C GLY A 57 -9.44 6.69 -12.84
N ASP A 58 -9.04 6.98 -14.07
CA ASP A 58 -8.61 5.96 -15.04
C ASP A 58 -7.21 6.23 -15.64
N THR A 59 -6.42 7.10 -15.02
CA THR A 59 -5.08 7.44 -15.49
C THR A 59 -4.00 6.96 -14.51
N ILE A 60 -2.75 6.98 -14.96
CA ILE A 60 -1.59 6.70 -14.09
C ILE A 60 -1.56 7.67 -12.90
N GLU A 61 -1.84 8.96 -13.11
CA GLU A 61 -1.94 9.95 -12.04
C GLU A 61 -3.02 9.55 -11.01
N ALA A 62 -4.18 9.12 -11.48
CA ALA A 62 -5.27 8.66 -10.63
C ALA A 62 -4.87 7.42 -9.82
N LEU A 63 -4.10 6.50 -10.42
CA LEU A 63 -3.59 5.33 -9.72
C LEU A 63 -2.63 5.72 -8.59
N ILE A 64 -1.72 6.66 -8.84
CA ILE A 64 -0.78 7.15 -7.81
C ILE A 64 -1.55 7.78 -6.65
N ALA A 65 -2.55 8.61 -6.94
CA ALA A 65 -3.41 9.22 -5.93
C ALA A 65 -4.17 8.15 -5.12
N PHE A 66 -4.67 7.11 -5.78
CA PHE A 66 -5.35 6.00 -5.10
C PHE A 66 -4.41 5.21 -4.19
N ILE A 67 -3.19 4.91 -4.64
CA ILE A 67 -2.19 4.21 -3.82
C ILE A 67 -1.88 5.01 -2.56
N ALA A 68 -1.66 6.32 -2.68
CA ALA A 68 -1.38 7.20 -1.54
C ALA A 68 -2.56 7.22 -0.54
N HIS A 69 -3.77 7.31 -1.05
CA HIS A 69 -4.99 7.27 -0.22
C HIS A 69 -5.14 5.93 0.49
N HIS A 70 -4.96 4.82 -0.22
CA HIS A 70 -5.07 3.48 0.33
C HIS A 70 -4.02 3.21 1.41
N GLU A 71 -2.80 3.67 1.20
CA GLU A 71 -1.71 3.55 2.17
C GLU A 71 -2.01 4.34 3.44
N ALA A 72 -2.48 5.57 3.32
CA ALA A 72 -2.89 6.38 4.46
C ALA A 72 -4.02 5.74 5.26
N TYR A 73 -5.01 5.17 4.58
CA TYR A 73 -6.10 4.41 5.22
C TYR A 73 -5.57 3.22 6.02
N THR A 74 -4.66 2.43 5.43
CA THR A 74 -4.05 1.27 6.08
C THR A 74 -3.23 1.68 7.30
N ILE A 75 -2.45 2.75 7.22
CA ILE A 75 -1.69 3.30 8.34
C ILE A 75 -2.62 3.69 9.47
N GLY A 76 -3.76 4.32 9.16
CA GLY A 76 -4.77 4.67 10.16
C GLY A 76 -5.33 3.45 10.90
N GLN A 77 -5.59 2.36 10.18
CA GLN A 77 -6.03 1.09 10.79
C GLN A 77 -4.96 0.49 11.70
N ILE A 78 -3.71 0.49 11.27
CA ILE A 78 -2.58 0.04 12.11
C ILE A 78 -2.48 0.89 13.37
N GLY A 79 -2.64 2.20 13.25
CA GLY A 79 -2.66 3.14 14.38
C GLY A 79 -3.75 2.81 15.39
N LEU A 80 -4.94 2.47 14.91
CA LEU A 80 -6.06 2.05 15.76
C LEU A 80 -5.74 0.77 16.53
N TYR A 81 -5.23 -0.25 15.84
CA TYR A 81 -4.83 -1.52 16.48
C TYR A 81 -3.72 -1.32 17.49
N ARG A 82 -2.73 -0.50 17.20
CA ARG A 82 -1.67 -0.17 18.16
C ARG A 82 -2.24 0.38 19.46
N ARG A 83 -3.17 1.32 19.39
CA ARG A 83 -3.84 1.89 20.57
C ARG A 83 -4.68 0.87 21.30
N TYR A 84 -5.39 0.03 20.58
CA TYR A 84 -6.16 -1.06 21.16
C TYR A 84 -5.30 -2.01 22.00
N PHE A 85 -4.08 -2.29 21.55
CA PHE A 85 -3.11 -3.13 22.27
C PHE A 85 -2.28 -2.37 23.31
N GLY A 86 -2.61 -1.14 23.64
CA GLY A 86 -1.98 -0.37 24.71
C GLY A 86 -0.74 0.44 24.29
N TYR A 87 -0.39 0.49 23.03
CA TYR A 87 0.70 1.34 22.54
C TYR A 87 0.26 2.80 22.45
N PRO A 88 1.17 3.77 22.65
CA PRO A 88 0.85 5.17 22.49
C PRO A 88 0.43 5.51 21.05
N GLY A 89 -0.38 6.57 20.91
CA GLY A 89 -0.80 7.07 19.60
C GLY A 89 0.39 7.52 18.75
N MET A 90 0.17 7.60 17.44
CA MET A 90 1.18 8.14 16.52
C MET A 90 1.50 9.60 16.88
N LYS A 91 2.77 9.94 16.74
CA LYS A 91 3.24 11.32 16.88
C LYS A 91 3.64 11.84 15.52
N TYR A 92 3.13 13.00 15.18
CA TYR A 92 3.57 13.74 14.00
C TYR A 92 4.65 14.71 14.49
N ALA A 93 5.85 14.46 14.07
CA ALA A 93 7.04 15.18 14.57
C ALA A 93 6.97 16.67 14.30
#